data_48ff3657c9483a42c92aa3f33c075759
#
_entry.id   48ff3657c9483a42c92aa3f33c075759
#
_cell.length_a   1.000
_cell.length_b   1.000
_cell.length_c   1.000
_cell.angle_alpha   90.00
_cell.angle_beta   90.00
_cell.angle_gamma   90.00
#
_symmetry.space_group_name_H-M   'P 1'
#
loop_
_entity.id
_entity.type
_entity.pdbx_description
1 polymer ?
#
loop_
_entity_poly.entity_id
_entity_poly.type
_entity_poly.pdbx_seq_one_letter_code
_entity_poly.pdbx_strand_id
1 'polypeptide(L)'
;ELLLNFIKYIFKNKKLCTIEICNSGNNIIVGFVKQIEAKYLDIEIISPYGKTDGMQTINIDDISHISCESMEETKISILTSIFNNVESI
;
A
#
# COMPACT_ATOMS: atom_id res chain seq x y z
N GLU A 1 -7.83 -15.49 -9.69
CA GLU A 1 -6.39 -15.32 -9.70
C GLU A 1 -5.85 -15.05 -8.30
N LEU A 2 -4.72 -15.67 -7.95
CA LEU A 2 -4.18 -15.59 -6.59
C LEU A 2 -3.74 -14.18 -6.22
N LEU A 3 -3.04 -13.48 -7.12
CA LEU A 3 -2.57 -12.12 -6.87
C LEU A 3 -3.75 -11.16 -6.65
N LEU A 4 -4.75 -11.22 -7.51
CA LEU A 4 -5.92 -10.37 -7.40
C LEU A 4 -6.68 -10.61 -6.10
N ASN A 5 -6.80 -11.87 -5.70
CA ASN A 5 -7.46 -12.23 -4.43
C ASN A 5 -6.69 -11.67 -3.24
N PHE A 6 -5.35 -11.69 -3.29
CA PHE A 6 -4.52 -11.13 -2.23
C PHE A 6 -4.68 -9.61 -2.14
N ILE A 7 -4.72 -8.94 -3.30
CA ILE A 7 -4.94 -7.49 -3.36
C ILE A 7 -6.32 -7.14 -2.79
N LYS A 8 -7.35 -7.90 -3.10
CA LYS A 8 -8.69 -7.71 -2.56
C LYS A 8 -8.72 -7.89 -1.04
N TYR A 9 -7.98 -8.86 -0.52
CA TYR A 9 -7.84 -9.07 0.91
C TYR A 9 -7.22 -7.85 1.59
N ILE A 10 -6.13 -7.33 1.04
CA ILE A 10 -5.44 -6.14 1.56
C ILE A 10 -6.38 -4.94 1.55
N PHE A 11 -7.11 -4.74 0.47
CA PHE A 11 -8.05 -3.64 0.33
C PHE A 11 -9.20 -3.74 1.33
N LYS A 12 -9.82 -4.90 1.40
CA LYS A 12 -10.98 -5.14 2.28
C LYS A 12 -10.62 -4.95 3.75
N ASN A 13 -9.44 -5.40 4.16
CA ASN A 13 -9.01 -5.36 5.55
C ASN A 13 -8.20 -4.11 5.88
N LYS A 14 -8.05 -3.18 4.93
CA LYS A 14 -7.33 -1.92 5.12
C LYS A 14 -5.91 -2.12 5.65
N LYS A 15 -5.22 -3.10 5.07
CA LYS A 15 -3.85 -3.43 5.48
C LYS A 15 -2.84 -2.56 4.75
N LEU A 16 -1.82 -2.12 5.48
CA LEU A 16 -0.67 -1.49 4.84
C LEU A 16 0.09 -2.56 4.06
N CYS A 17 0.46 -2.27 2.83
CA CYS A 17 1.17 -3.22 1.99
C CYS A 17 2.40 -2.58 1.36
N THR A 18 3.32 -3.44 0.92
CA THR A 18 4.49 -3.05 0.15
C THR A 18 4.37 -3.66 -1.24
N ILE A 19 4.42 -2.83 -2.25
CA ILE A 19 4.30 -3.26 -3.64
C ILE A 19 5.60 -2.94 -4.36
N GLU A 20 6.15 -3.94 -5.05
CA GLU A 20 7.33 -3.81 -5.85
C GLU A 20 6.94 -3.89 -7.33
N ILE A 21 7.34 -2.87 -8.10
CA ILE A 21 7.01 -2.74 -9.51
C ILE A 21 8.25 -2.98 -10.34
N CYS A 22 8.18 -3.85 -11.35
CA CYS A 22 9.34 -4.23 -12.13
C CYS A 22 9.48 -3.49 -13.46
N ASN A 23 8.67 -2.49 -13.74
CA ASN A 23 8.52 -1.90 -15.06
C ASN A 23 9.58 -0.87 -15.44
N SER A 24 10.15 -0.12 -14.51
CA SER A 24 11.10 0.96 -14.86
C SER A 24 12.12 1.18 -13.75
N GLY A 25 12.81 0.11 -13.39
CA GLY A 25 13.69 0.11 -12.25
C GLY A 25 12.95 -0.35 -11.00
N ASN A 26 13.67 -0.47 -9.91
CA ASN A 26 13.11 -1.01 -8.66
C ASN A 26 12.34 0.07 -7.92
N ASN A 27 11.06 0.20 -8.21
CA ASN A 27 10.18 1.08 -7.44
C ASN A 27 9.47 0.27 -6.38
N ILE A 28 9.69 0.64 -5.13
CA ILE A 28 9.01 0.04 -3.98
C ILE A 28 8.07 1.09 -3.42
N ILE A 29 6.78 0.72 -3.30
CA ILE A 29 5.74 1.60 -2.81
C ILE A 29 5.10 0.98 -1.59
N VAL A 30 5.02 1.74 -0.51
CA VAL A 30 4.35 1.33 0.72
C VAL A 30 3.10 2.18 0.88
N GLY A 31 1.96 1.56 1.17
CA GLY A 31 0.74 2.32 1.34
C GLY A 31 -0.50 1.46 1.53
N PHE A 32 -1.65 2.13 1.47
CA PHE A 32 -2.96 1.51 1.57
C PHE A 32 -3.65 1.50 0.21
N VAL A 33 -4.16 0.35 -0.21
CA VAL A 33 -4.96 0.26 -1.43
C VAL A 33 -6.29 0.93 -1.16
N LYS A 34 -6.63 1.95 -1.97
CA LYS A 34 -7.85 2.73 -1.80
C LYS A 34 -8.94 2.35 -2.80
N GLN A 35 -8.57 1.82 -3.96
CA GLN A 35 -9.53 1.43 -4.98
C GLN A 35 -8.92 0.36 -5.87
N ILE A 36 -9.75 -0.57 -6.33
CA ILE A 36 -9.35 -1.61 -7.28
C ILE A 36 -10.27 -1.54 -8.48
N GLU A 37 -9.69 -1.47 -9.68
CA GLU A 37 -10.42 -1.61 -10.94
C GLU A 37 -9.88 -2.81 -11.70
N ALA A 38 -10.44 -3.12 -12.87
CA ALA A 38 -10.14 -4.38 -13.58
C ALA A 38 -8.65 -4.65 -13.76
N LYS A 39 -7.85 -3.62 -14.07
CA LYS A 39 -6.41 -3.77 -14.33
C LYS A 39 -5.55 -2.84 -13.50
N TYR A 40 -6.14 -2.00 -12.68
CA TYR A 40 -5.41 -0.96 -11.95
C TYR A 40 -5.85 -0.94 -10.50
N LEU A 41 -4.96 -0.46 -9.64
CA LEU A 41 -5.32 -0.12 -8.27
C LEU A 41 -4.78 1.27 -7.96
N ASP A 42 -5.47 1.96 -7.05
CA ASP A 42 -5.00 3.22 -6.50
C ASP A 42 -4.47 2.98 -5.10
N ILE A 43 -3.26 3.44 -4.84
CA ILE A 43 -2.61 3.29 -3.54
C ILE A 43 -2.31 4.66 -2.95
N GLU A 44 -2.63 4.83 -1.67
CA GLU A 44 -2.22 6.01 -0.91
C GLU A 44 -0.84 5.72 -0.33
N ILE A 45 0.16 6.46 -0.79
CA ILE A 45 1.55 6.23 -0.41
C ILE A 45 1.79 6.74 1.01
N ILE A 46 2.44 5.92 1.82
CA ILE A 46 2.77 6.26 3.20
C ILE A 46 4.29 6.25 3.34
N SER A 47 4.84 7.35 3.89
CA SER A 47 6.28 7.45 4.14
C SER A 47 6.71 6.49 5.27
N PRO A 48 8.02 6.22 5.39
CA PRO A 48 8.52 5.39 6.51
C PRO A 48 8.20 5.95 7.89
N TYR A 49 7.81 7.21 7.97
CA TYR A 49 7.44 7.86 9.22
C TYR A 49 5.94 7.85 9.48
N GLY A 50 5.16 7.19 8.63
CA GLY A 50 3.71 7.06 8.77
C GLY A 50 2.90 8.22 8.20
N LYS A 51 3.52 9.13 7.48
CA LYS A 51 2.86 10.30 6.91
C LYS A 51 2.38 10.00 5.49
N THR A 52 1.17 10.47 5.14
CA THR A 52 0.63 10.35 3.78
C THR A 52 1.48 11.14 2.78
N ASP A 53 1.84 10.51 1.68
CA ASP A 53 2.76 11.08 0.68
C ASP A 53 2.17 11.04 -0.73
N GLY A 54 0.86 11.11 -0.85
CA GLY A 54 0.17 11.20 -2.13
C GLY A 54 -0.49 9.90 -2.57
N MET A 55 -1.04 9.92 -3.77
CA MET A 55 -1.73 8.79 -4.38
C MET A 55 -1.04 8.38 -5.68
N GLN A 56 -1.07 7.09 -5.98
CA GLN A 56 -0.53 6.58 -7.24
C GLN A 56 -1.44 5.48 -7.79
N THR A 57 -1.61 5.47 -9.11
CA THR A 57 -2.31 4.40 -9.82
C THR A 57 -1.29 3.42 -10.36
N ILE A 58 -1.48 2.14 -10.08
CA ILE A 58 -0.56 1.08 -10.45
C ILE A 58 -1.27 0.05 -11.34
N ASN A 59 -0.65 -0.31 -12.46
CA ASN A 59 -1.13 -1.42 -13.27
C ASN A 59 -0.80 -2.73 -12.55
N ILE A 60 -1.82 -3.56 -12.31
CA ILE A 60 -1.66 -4.81 -11.56
C ILE A 60 -0.66 -5.75 -12.26
N ASP A 61 -0.61 -5.73 -13.59
CA ASP A 61 0.32 -6.57 -14.34
C ASP A 61 1.79 -6.18 -14.15
N ASP A 62 2.07 -4.97 -13.67
CA ASP A 62 3.43 -4.50 -13.42
C ASP A 62 3.95 -4.88 -12.03
N ILE A 63 3.11 -5.46 -11.18
CA ILE A 63 3.50 -5.83 -9.82
C ILE A 63 4.34 -7.11 -9.87
N SER A 64 5.58 -7.02 -9.41
CA SER A 64 6.47 -8.18 -9.30
C SER A 64 6.41 -8.84 -7.93
N HIS A 65 6.09 -8.08 -6.89
CA HIS A 65 6.01 -8.61 -5.53
C HIS A 65 5.06 -7.74 -4.71
N ILE A 66 4.34 -8.37 -3.79
CA ILE A 66 3.47 -7.67 -2.86
C ILE A 66 3.50 -8.39 -1.52
N SER A 67 3.57 -7.61 -0.44
CA SER A 67 3.54 -8.16 0.92
C SER A 67 2.71 -7.27 1.83
N CYS A 68 2.23 -7.84 2.93
CA CYS A 68 1.56 -7.10 3.99
C CYS A 68 1.83 -7.79 5.33
N GLU A 69 1.58 -7.06 6.40
CA GLU A 69 1.71 -7.56 7.77
C GLU A 69 3.15 -7.95 8.18
N SER A 70 4.16 -7.44 7.47
CA SER A 70 5.55 -7.56 7.90
C SER A 70 5.80 -6.66 9.11
N MET A 71 6.94 -6.84 9.79
CA MET A 71 7.32 -5.99 10.92
C MET A 71 7.42 -4.52 10.52
N GLU A 72 7.98 -4.23 9.35
CA GLU A 72 8.12 -2.87 8.85
C GLU A 72 6.75 -2.24 8.57
N GLU A 73 5.86 -2.99 7.94
CA GLU A 73 4.51 -2.52 7.64
C GLU A 73 3.71 -2.26 8.91
N THR A 74 3.85 -3.12 9.91
CA THR A 74 3.20 -2.95 11.21
C THR A 74 3.70 -1.68 11.90
N LYS A 75 5.00 -1.44 11.88
CA LYS A 75 5.61 -0.24 12.46
C LYS A 75 5.06 1.03 11.80
N ILE A 76 5.04 1.07 10.48
CA ILE A 76 4.54 2.22 9.72
C ILE A 76 3.05 2.43 9.99
N SER A 77 2.28 1.35 10.07
CA SER A 77 0.85 1.42 10.37
C SER A 77 0.58 2.05 11.75
N ILE A 78 1.38 1.69 12.75
CA ILE A 78 1.29 2.29 14.08
C ILE A 78 1.60 3.79 14.00
N LEU A 79 2.65 4.18 13.29
CA LEU A 79 3.00 5.59 13.12
C LEU A 79 1.90 6.38 12.43
N THR A 80 1.27 5.80 11.40
CA THR A 80 0.14 6.41 10.71
C THR A 80 -1.03 6.67 11.67
N SER A 81 -1.34 5.70 12.53
CA SER A 81 -2.38 5.86 13.56
C SER A 81 -2.06 7.02 14.51
N ILE A 82 -0.82 7.12 14.94
CA ILE A 82 -0.39 8.20 15.84
C ILE A 82 -0.55 9.55 15.16
N PHE A 83 -0.12 9.70 13.91
CA PHE A 83 -0.29 10.94 13.14
C PHE A 83 -1.75 11.34 13.01
N ASN A 84 -2.61 10.40 12.66
CA ASN A 84 -4.04 10.67 12.49
C ASN A 84 -4.68 11.13 13.80
N ASN A 85 -4.30 10.55 14.92
CA ASN A 85 -4.81 10.94 16.23
C ASN A 85 -4.34 12.34 16.61
N VAL A 86 -3.08 12.66 16.35
CA VAL A 86 -2.52 14.00 16.64
C VAL A 86 -3.22 15.06 15.80
N GLU A 87 -3.44 14.79 14.52
CA GLU A 87 -4.12 15.73 13.62
C GLU A 87 -5.59 15.92 13.94
N SER A 88 -6.21 14.95 14.64
CA SER A 88 -7.61 15.03 15.06
C SER A 88 -7.82 15.90 16.30
N ILE A 89 -6.75 16.25 16.98
CA ILE A 89 -6.79 17.11 18.14
C ILE A 89 -6.69 18.57 17.70
#